data_9435d59d442989b1ebdfd7fefb8d7fcf
#
_entry.id   9435d59d442989b1ebdfd7fefb8d7fcf
#
_cell.length_a   1.000
_cell.length_b   1.000
_cell.length_c   1.000
_cell.angle_alpha   90.00
_cell.angle_beta   90.00
_cell.angle_gamma   90.00
#
_symmetry.space_group_name_H-M   'P 1'
#
loop_
_entity.id
_entity.type
_entity.pdbx_description
1 polymer ?
#
loop_
_entity_poly.entity_id
_entity_poly.type
_entity_poly.pdbx_seq_one_letter_code
_entity_poly.pdbx_strand_id
1 'polypeptide(L)'
;MTIEDTKKRCSWCGTDAIYVDYHDNEWGIPKKDDQELFELLLLEGAQAGLSWITILKKRENYREAFDHFNAEKMAQYTEEKHAELLQNTGIIRNKLKVKAFSKNATAYLTIKQSGGSFCDFLWQFTDHKTIINQWRDLSEVPTSTPESEAMSKALKKAGFSFVGPTICYAFMQSSGMVNDHLTSCFKHPSNSPD
;
A
#
# COMPACT_ATOMS: atom_id res chain seq x y z
N MET A 1 33.15 14.26 -9.20
CA MET A 1 32.45 13.72 -10.39
C MET A 1 31.14 13.10 -9.89
N THR A 2 30.03 13.83 -10.00
CA THR A 2 28.71 13.26 -9.77
C THR A 2 28.42 12.33 -10.95
N ILE A 3 28.30 11.03 -10.66
CA ILE A 3 27.82 10.05 -11.64
C ILE A 3 26.39 10.49 -11.95
N GLU A 4 26.15 10.98 -13.19
CA GLU A 4 24.79 11.23 -13.65
C GLU A 4 24.02 9.91 -13.55
N ASP A 5 22.91 9.92 -12.82
CA ASP A 5 22.03 8.77 -12.72
C ASP A 5 21.29 8.60 -14.05
N THR A 6 21.79 7.69 -14.90
CA THR A 6 21.27 7.41 -16.24
C THR A 6 20.08 6.44 -16.23
N LYS A 7 19.61 6.01 -15.05
CA LYS A 7 18.51 5.03 -14.94
C LYS A 7 17.20 5.61 -15.46
N LYS A 8 16.58 4.94 -16.42
CA LYS A 8 15.25 5.29 -16.89
C LYS A 8 14.20 4.74 -15.94
N ARG A 9 13.44 5.63 -15.31
CA ARG A 9 12.37 5.32 -14.32
C ARG A 9 10.98 5.54 -14.92
N CYS A 10 9.97 5.02 -14.24
CA CYS A 10 8.59 5.42 -14.50
C CYS A 10 8.43 6.92 -14.19
N SER A 11 7.77 7.66 -15.08
CA SER A 11 7.69 9.12 -14.98
C SER A 11 6.94 9.63 -13.73
N TRP A 12 6.09 8.80 -13.14
CA TRP A 12 5.31 9.17 -11.96
C TRP A 12 6.15 9.48 -10.71
N CYS A 13 7.34 8.88 -10.56
CA CYS A 13 8.19 9.11 -9.38
C CYS A 13 8.87 10.50 -9.39
N GLY A 14 8.89 11.20 -10.53
CA GLY A 14 9.48 12.53 -10.64
C GLY A 14 10.95 12.57 -10.22
N THR A 15 11.33 13.64 -9.50
CA THR A 15 12.71 13.90 -9.06
C THR A 15 12.86 14.07 -7.55
N ASP A 16 11.78 13.95 -6.77
CA ASP A 16 11.83 14.00 -5.31
C ASP A 16 12.57 12.77 -4.77
N ALA A 17 13.63 12.97 -4.01
CA ALA A 17 14.51 11.89 -3.57
C ALA A 17 13.79 10.76 -2.84
N ILE A 18 12.81 11.07 -1.98
CA ILE A 18 12.03 10.06 -1.26
C ILE A 18 11.14 9.25 -2.22
N TYR A 19 10.65 9.89 -3.30
CA TYR A 19 9.78 9.23 -4.26
C TYR A 19 10.58 8.37 -5.24
N VAL A 20 11.77 8.83 -5.63
CA VAL A 20 12.74 8.06 -6.42
C VAL A 20 13.22 6.83 -5.64
N ASP A 21 13.55 6.98 -4.35
CA ASP A 21 13.96 5.86 -3.50
C ASP A 21 12.82 4.84 -3.36
N TYR A 22 11.60 5.28 -3.12
CA TYR A 22 10.42 4.42 -3.07
C TYR A 22 10.22 3.63 -4.38
N HIS A 23 10.33 4.30 -5.54
CA HIS A 23 10.24 3.66 -6.84
C HIS A 23 11.33 2.59 -7.04
N ASP A 24 12.57 2.91 -6.65
CA ASP A 24 13.71 2.04 -6.91
C ASP A 24 13.81 0.86 -5.94
N ASN A 25 13.35 1.02 -4.71
CA ASN A 25 13.66 0.09 -3.61
C ASN A 25 12.45 -0.50 -2.89
N GLU A 26 11.21 -0.03 -3.18
CA GLU A 26 10.02 -0.52 -2.49
C GLU A 26 8.89 -0.94 -3.45
N TRP A 27 8.55 -0.11 -4.43
CA TRP A 27 7.41 -0.32 -5.32
C TRP A 27 7.62 -1.50 -6.27
N GLY A 28 6.61 -2.37 -6.38
CA GLY A 28 6.68 -3.55 -7.24
C GLY A 28 7.54 -4.70 -6.68
N ILE A 29 8.08 -4.56 -5.46
CA ILE A 29 8.87 -5.61 -4.80
C ILE A 29 7.93 -6.47 -3.95
N PRO A 30 7.92 -7.81 -4.15
CA PRO A 30 7.03 -8.72 -3.42
C PRO A 30 7.22 -8.66 -1.91
N LYS A 31 6.15 -8.33 -1.18
CA LYS A 31 6.06 -8.30 0.28
C LYS A 31 5.25 -9.50 0.75
N LYS A 32 5.75 -10.20 1.77
CA LYS A 32 5.15 -11.44 2.31
C LYS A 32 4.97 -11.41 3.83
N ASP A 33 5.44 -10.38 4.50
CA ASP A 33 5.23 -10.20 5.93
C ASP A 33 3.84 -9.64 6.22
N ASP A 34 3.10 -10.27 7.12
CA ASP A 34 1.73 -9.89 7.48
C ASP A 34 1.64 -8.46 8.03
N GLN A 35 2.62 -8.06 8.85
CA GLN A 35 2.66 -6.74 9.48
C GLN A 35 2.97 -5.65 8.45
N GLU A 36 3.93 -5.92 7.56
CA GLU A 36 4.28 -5.01 6.47
C GLU A 36 3.11 -4.81 5.50
N LEU A 37 2.42 -5.90 5.13
CA LEU A 37 1.24 -5.84 4.27
C LEU A 37 0.08 -5.09 4.93
N PHE A 38 -0.13 -5.27 6.24
CA PHE A 38 -1.15 -4.56 6.98
C PHE A 38 -0.87 -3.06 7.03
N GLU A 39 0.36 -2.65 7.40
CA GLU A 39 0.79 -1.25 7.37
C GLU A 39 0.55 -0.63 6.00
N LEU A 40 1.02 -1.30 4.94
CA LEU A 40 0.90 -0.80 3.58
C LEU A 40 -0.56 -0.62 3.15
N LEU A 41 -1.44 -1.58 3.45
CA LEU A 41 -2.87 -1.48 3.13
C LEU A 41 -3.53 -0.28 3.84
N LEU A 42 -3.17 0.00 5.09
CA LEU A 42 -3.67 1.16 5.83
C LEU A 42 -3.19 2.48 5.23
N LEU A 43 -1.93 2.55 4.82
CA LEU A 43 -1.34 3.73 4.18
C LEU A 43 -1.97 4.00 2.81
N GLU A 44 -2.23 2.97 2.01
CA GLU A 44 -2.96 3.09 0.75
C GLU A 44 -4.41 3.58 0.98
N GLY A 45 -5.07 3.10 2.00
CA GLY A 45 -6.37 3.63 2.43
C GLY A 45 -6.31 5.09 2.85
N ALA A 46 -5.25 5.51 3.54
CA ALA A 46 -5.01 6.90 3.92
C ALA A 46 -4.78 7.81 2.70
N GLN A 47 -4.22 7.27 1.62
CA GLN A 47 -3.94 7.98 0.38
C GLN A 47 -5.22 8.36 -0.38
N ALA A 48 -6.36 7.71 -0.15
CA ALA A 48 -7.60 7.97 -0.90
C ALA A 48 -7.91 9.47 -1.05
N GLY A 49 -7.96 9.95 -2.30
CA GLY A 49 -8.17 11.35 -2.65
C GLY A 49 -6.93 12.26 -2.52
N LEU A 50 -5.74 11.68 -2.30
CA LEU A 50 -4.46 12.38 -2.15
C LEU A 50 -3.40 11.76 -3.10
N SER A 51 -2.23 12.38 -3.19
CA SER A 51 -1.07 11.78 -3.87
C SER A 51 -0.31 10.85 -2.93
N TRP A 52 0.28 9.78 -3.47
CA TRP A 52 1.07 8.84 -2.67
C TRP A 52 2.27 9.50 -1.98
N ILE A 53 2.96 10.42 -2.66
CA ILE A 53 4.08 11.16 -2.06
C ILE A 53 3.69 11.93 -0.80
N THR A 54 2.43 12.38 -0.70
CA THR A 54 1.91 13.04 0.51
C THR A 54 1.88 12.07 1.69
N ILE A 55 1.46 10.84 1.47
CA ILE A 55 1.45 9.78 2.49
C ILE A 55 2.86 9.30 2.79
N LEU A 56 3.67 9.09 1.76
CA LEU A 56 5.06 8.65 1.90
C LEU A 56 5.87 9.58 2.80
N LYS A 57 5.74 10.91 2.61
CA LYS A 57 6.38 11.93 3.48
C LYS A 57 5.86 11.94 4.92
N LYS A 58 4.71 11.36 5.17
CA LYS A 58 4.09 11.27 6.51
C LYS A 58 4.19 9.87 7.13
N ARG A 59 4.81 8.91 6.44
CA ARG A 59 4.83 7.50 6.84
C ARG A 59 5.34 7.29 8.26
N GLU A 60 6.46 7.93 8.62
CA GLU A 60 7.02 7.83 9.98
C GLU A 60 6.06 8.43 11.03
N ASN A 61 5.44 9.58 10.73
CA ASN A 61 4.44 10.15 11.63
C ASN A 61 3.23 9.23 11.82
N TYR A 62 2.83 8.48 10.78
CA TYR A 62 1.79 7.47 10.91
C TYR A 62 2.24 6.30 11.79
N ARG A 63 3.48 5.83 11.64
CA ARG A 63 4.05 4.78 12.50
C ARG A 63 4.02 5.18 13.97
N GLU A 64 4.50 6.37 14.28
CA GLU A 64 4.48 6.91 15.65
C GLU A 64 3.04 7.10 16.17
N ALA A 65 2.14 7.68 15.38
CA ALA A 65 0.77 7.99 15.80
C ALA A 65 -0.08 6.74 16.03
N PHE A 66 0.16 5.66 15.28
CA PHE A 66 -0.64 4.44 15.31
C PHE A 66 0.11 3.23 15.91
N ASP A 67 0.95 3.48 16.94
CA ASP A 67 1.68 2.44 17.68
C ASP A 67 2.44 1.46 16.78
N HIS A 68 3.12 1.97 15.75
CA HIS A 68 3.83 1.18 14.72
C HIS A 68 2.94 0.15 14.04
N PHE A 69 1.68 0.51 13.81
CA PHE A 69 0.63 -0.36 13.24
C PHE A 69 0.42 -1.66 14.00
N ASN A 70 0.64 -1.64 15.33
CA ASN A 70 0.31 -2.76 16.18
C ASN A 70 -1.22 -2.96 16.23
N ALA A 71 -1.71 -4.02 15.59
CA ALA A 71 -3.14 -4.23 15.39
C ALA A 71 -3.89 -4.46 16.71
N GLU A 72 -3.25 -5.13 17.71
CA GLU A 72 -3.84 -5.39 19.03
C GLU A 72 -4.11 -4.08 19.77
N LYS A 73 -3.17 -3.13 19.71
CA LYS A 73 -3.34 -1.80 20.32
C LYS A 73 -4.37 -0.98 19.55
N MET A 74 -4.25 -0.93 18.22
CA MET A 74 -5.13 -0.13 17.36
C MET A 74 -6.58 -0.56 17.43
N ALA A 75 -6.87 -1.86 17.60
CA ALA A 75 -8.22 -2.39 17.76
C ALA A 75 -8.88 -1.95 19.09
N GLN A 76 -8.08 -1.50 20.05
CA GLN A 76 -8.55 -1.03 21.36
C GLN A 76 -8.65 0.50 21.46
N TYR A 77 -8.40 1.25 20.38
CA TYR A 77 -8.48 2.70 20.40
C TYR A 77 -9.89 3.18 20.73
N THR A 78 -9.97 4.07 21.71
CA THR A 78 -11.21 4.71 22.18
C THR A 78 -11.54 5.95 21.35
N GLU A 79 -12.73 6.52 21.55
CA GLU A 79 -13.10 7.79 20.92
C GLU A 79 -12.18 8.93 21.36
N GLU A 80 -11.66 8.91 22.58
CA GLU A 80 -10.66 9.87 23.09
C GLU A 80 -9.36 9.76 22.30
N LYS A 81 -8.87 8.52 22.05
CA LYS A 81 -7.68 8.31 21.22
C LYS A 81 -7.90 8.78 19.78
N HIS A 82 -9.07 8.52 19.22
CA HIS A 82 -9.41 9.06 17.88
C HIS A 82 -9.43 10.59 17.86
N ALA A 83 -9.96 11.24 18.91
CA ALA A 83 -9.97 12.69 19.04
C ALA A 83 -8.53 13.26 19.17
N GLU A 84 -7.66 12.61 19.93
CA GLU A 84 -6.22 12.94 20.03
C GLU A 84 -5.54 12.86 18.65
N LEU A 85 -5.73 11.76 17.92
CA LEU A 85 -5.15 11.57 16.58
C LEU A 85 -5.60 12.64 15.59
N LEU A 86 -6.82 13.13 15.70
CA LEU A 86 -7.33 14.23 14.85
C LEU A 86 -6.67 15.59 15.14
N GLN A 87 -5.94 15.75 16.24
CA GLN A 87 -5.12 16.94 16.53
C GLN A 87 -3.69 16.80 15.99
N ASN A 88 -3.25 15.59 15.63
CA ASN A 88 -1.91 15.35 15.14
C ASN A 88 -1.74 15.88 13.70
N THR A 89 -0.95 16.94 13.52
CA THR A 89 -0.67 17.54 12.21
C THR A 89 0.25 16.69 11.33
N GLY A 90 0.92 15.69 11.91
CA GLY A 90 1.79 14.76 11.21
C GLY A 90 1.03 13.78 10.30
N ILE A 91 -0.27 13.56 10.53
CA ILE A 91 -1.12 12.67 9.75
C ILE A 91 -2.22 13.42 9.00
N ILE A 92 -2.94 12.73 8.13
CA ILE A 92 -4.14 13.27 7.49
C ILE A 92 -5.30 13.23 8.49
N ARG A 93 -5.74 14.40 8.94
CA ARG A 93 -6.77 14.57 9.97
C ARG A 93 -8.18 14.41 9.40
N ASN A 94 -8.48 13.20 8.93
CA ASN A 94 -9.80 12.82 8.42
C ASN A 94 -10.43 11.81 9.39
N LYS A 95 -11.56 12.20 9.99
CA LYS A 95 -12.27 11.40 11.01
C LYS A 95 -12.59 9.97 10.54
N LEU A 96 -13.04 9.82 9.29
CA LEU A 96 -13.40 8.51 8.74
C LEU A 96 -12.16 7.63 8.54
N LYS A 97 -11.05 8.21 8.06
CA LYS A 97 -9.78 7.48 7.88
C LYS A 97 -9.20 7.05 9.22
N VAL A 98 -9.16 7.94 10.22
CA VAL A 98 -8.65 7.63 11.57
C VAL A 98 -9.44 6.47 12.19
N LYS A 99 -10.78 6.52 12.15
CA LYS A 99 -11.63 5.42 12.66
C LYS A 99 -11.48 4.12 11.86
N ALA A 100 -11.25 4.24 10.55
CA ALA A 100 -11.05 3.07 9.72
C ALA A 100 -9.79 2.27 10.10
N PHE A 101 -8.75 2.91 10.62
CA PHE A 101 -7.53 2.24 11.06
C PHE A 101 -7.81 1.24 12.19
N SER A 102 -8.57 1.64 13.22
CA SER A 102 -8.96 0.75 14.32
C SER A 102 -9.91 -0.37 13.85
N LYS A 103 -10.85 -0.03 12.98
CA LYS A 103 -11.75 -1.01 12.37
C LYS A 103 -10.98 -2.05 11.54
N ASN A 104 -10.02 -1.61 10.75
CA ASN A 104 -9.19 -2.48 9.93
C ASN A 104 -8.27 -3.35 10.79
N ALA A 105 -7.78 -2.83 11.92
CA ALA A 105 -7.02 -3.62 12.88
C ALA A 105 -7.86 -4.78 13.46
N THR A 106 -9.11 -4.52 13.83
CA THR A 106 -10.03 -5.57 14.27
C THR A 106 -10.27 -6.62 13.19
N ALA A 107 -10.46 -6.20 11.94
CA ALA A 107 -10.66 -7.10 10.81
C ALA A 107 -9.41 -7.97 10.52
N TYR A 108 -8.22 -7.37 10.58
CA TYR A 108 -6.94 -8.07 10.47
C TYR A 108 -6.78 -9.15 11.55
N LEU A 109 -7.04 -8.80 12.81
CA LEU A 109 -6.96 -9.74 13.92
C LEU A 109 -7.96 -10.90 13.76
N THR A 110 -9.15 -10.63 13.24
CA THR A 110 -10.15 -11.67 12.95
C THR A 110 -9.64 -12.68 11.93
N ILE A 111 -8.96 -12.23 10.86
CA ILE A 111 -8.32 -13.13 9.88
C ILE A 111 -7.25 -13.97 10.56
N LYS A 112 -6.39 -13.36 11.37
CA LYS A 112 -5.31 -14.06 12.09
C LYS A 112 -5.85 -15.11 13.06
N GLN A 113 -6.90 -14.80 13.80
CA GLN A 113 -7.54 -15.69 14.79
C GLN A 113 -8.24 -16.88 14.13
N SER A 114 -8.67 -16.77 12.88
CA SER A 114 -9.24 -17.91 12.12
C SER A 114 -8.18 -18.91 11.66
N GLY A 115 -6.92 -18.74 12.05
CA GLY A 115 -5.80 -19.63 11.69
C GLY A 115 -5.19 -19.30 10.31
N GLY A 116 -5.59 -18.19 9.69
CA GLY A 116 -5.05 -17.73 8.41
C GLY A 116 -3.85 -16.80 8.53
N SER A 117 -3.01 -16.78 7.49
CA SER A 117 -2.03 -15.71 7.25
C SER A 117 -2.71 -14.58 6.50
N PHE A 118 -2.43 -13.32 6.88
CA PHE A 118 -2.91 -12.16 6.13
C PHE A 118 -2.25 -12.09 4.74
N CYS A 119 -1.00 -12.51 4.66
CA CYS A 119 -0.31 -12.68 3.39
C CYS A 119 -1.07 -13.64 2.46
N ASP A 120 -1.44 -14.82 2.93
CA ASP A 120 -2.17 -15.81 2.11
C ASP A 120 -3.56 -15.28 1.71
N PHE A 121 -4.26 -14.61 2.65
CA PHE A 121 -5.54 -13.98 2.38
C PHE A 121 -5.47 -12.93 1.27
N LEU A 122 -4.35 -12.22 1.13
CA LEU A 122 -4.16 -11.22 0.08
C LEU A 122 -3.62 -11.85 -1.21
N TRP A 123 -2.57 -12.66 -1.11
CA TRP A 123 -1.87 -13.18 -2.28
C TRP A 123 -2.66 -14.23 -3.07
N GLN A 124 -3.72 -14.81 -2.52
CA GLN A 124 -4.60 -15.73 -3.27
C GLN A 124 -5.21 -15.09 -4.54
N PHE A 125 -5.39 -13.77 -4.56
CA PHE A 125 -5.97 -13.05 -5.70
C PHE A 125 -5.04 -12.96 -6.92
N THR A 126 -3.77 -13.34 -6.77
CA THR A 126 -2.78 -13.45 -7.85
C THR A 126 -2.16 -14.85 -7.91
N ASP A 127 -2.88 -15.88 -7.42
CA ASP A 127 -2.37 -17.26 -7.35
C ASP A 127 -0.98 -17.35 -6.68
N HIS A 128 -0.73 -16.51 -5.66
CA HIS A 128 0.53 -16.38 -4.91
C HIS A 128 1.75 -15.99 -5.76
N LYS A 129 1.54 -15.44 -6.96
CA LYS A 129 2.57 -15.01 -7.91
C LYS A 129 2.44 -13.53 -8.23
N THR A 130 3.55 -12.91 -8.58
CA THR A 130 3.55 -11.56 -9.15
C THR A 130 3.03 -11.58 -10.58
N ILE A 131 2.02 -10.77 -10.87
CA ILE A 131 1.58 -10.49 -12.24
C ILE A 131 2.56 -9.46 -12.83
N ILE A 132 3.22 -9.79 -13.92
CA ILE A 132 4.16 -8.90 -14.61
C ILE A 132 3.46 -8.37 -15.87
N ASN A 133 3.12 -7.09 -15.86
CA ASN A 133 2.50 -6.41 -17.00
C ASN A 133 3.54 -5.82 -17.96
N GLN A 134 3.12 -5.51 -19.20
CA GLN A 134 4.00 -5.05 -20.27
C GLN A 134 3.59 -3.63 -20.77
N TRP A 135 3.30 -2.73 -19.81
CA TRP A 135 2.87 -1.38 -20.11
C TRP A 135 4.01 -0.56 -20.76
N ARG A 136 3.71 0.14 -21.82
CA ARG A 136 4.65 1.03 -22.51
C ARG A 136 4.50 2.48 -22.07
N ASP A 137 3.28 2.83 -21.66
CA ASP A 137 2.91 4.17 -21.21
C ASP A 137 2.00 4.10 -19.98
N LEU A 138 2.04 5.14 -19.14
CA LEU A 138 1.20 5.22 -17.94
C LEU A 138 -0.30 5.23 -18.24
N SER A 139 -0.70 5.72 -19.41
CA SER A 139 -2.11 5.73 -19.84
C SER A 139 -2.68 4.32 -20.09
N GLU A 140 -1.82 3.33 -20.27
CA GLU A 140 -2.22 1.93 -20.44
C GLU A 140 -2.51 1.24 -19.09
N VAL A 141 -1.97 1.79 -17.99
CA VAL A 141 -2.13 1.21 -16.65
C VAL A 141 -3.57 1.41 -16.17
N PRO A 142 -4.32 0.34 -15.88
CA PRO A 142 -5.70 0.47 -15.44
C PRO A 142 -5.79 1.03 -14.02
N THR A 143 -6.95 1.58 -13.66
CA THR A 143 -7.23 2.02 -12.28
C THR A 143 -7.70 0.90 -11.36
N SER A 144 -8.16 -0.22 -11.94
CA SER A 144 -8.54 -1.46 -11.24
C SER A 144 -8.51 -2.63 -12.21
N THR A 145 -8.45 -3.85 -11.68
CA THR A 145 -8.48 -5.10 -12.43
C THR A 145 -9.48 -6.07 -11.77
N PRO A 146 -9.88 -7.18 -12.45
CA PRO A 146 -10.71 -8.20 -11.82
C PRO A 146 -10.15 -8.72 -10.48
N GLU A 147 -8.83 -8.87 -10.36
CA GLU A 147 -8.15 -9.30 -9.14
C GLU A 147 -8.31 -8.27 -8.02
N SER A 148 -8.11 -6.99 -8.32
CA SER A 148 -8.27 -5.91 -7.32
C SER A 148 -9.73 -5.72 -6.91
N GLU A 149 -10.68 -5.95 -7.80
CA GLU A 149 -12.12 -5.96 -7.51
C GLU A 149 -12.50 -7.12 -6.58
N ALA A 150 -11.98 -8.32 -6.87
CA ALA A 150 -12.17 -9.50 -6.03
C ALA A 150 -11.55 -9.30 -4.63
N MET A 151 -10.32 -8.79 -4.55
CA MET A 151 -9.66 -8.44 -3.30
C MET A 151 -10.48 -7.41 -2.50
N SER A 152 -10.92 -6.33 -3.14
CA SER A 152 -11.76 -5.29 -2.52
C SER A 152 -13.04 -5.89 -1.92
N LYS A 153 -13.72 -6.75 -2.67
CA LYS A 153 -14.94 -7.43 -2.20
C LYS A 153 -14.66 -8.32 -0.98
N ALA A 154 -13.58 -9.09 -1.00
CA ALA A 154 -13.20 -9.96 0.10
C ALA A 154 -12.78 -9.16 1.35
N LEU A 155 -11.98 -8.10 1.20
CA LEU A 155 -11.58 -7.23 2.30
C LEU A 155 -12.79 -6.53 2.94
N LYS A 156 -13.73 -6.01 2.14
CA LYS A 156 -14.99 -5.43 2.65
C LYS A 156 -15.81 -6.46 3.42
N LYS A 157 -15.92 -7.68 2.91
CA LYS A 157 -16.61 -8.79 3.59
C LYS A 157 -15.93 -9.16 4.91
N ALA A 158 -14.60 -9.08 4.99
CA ALA A 158 -13.83 -9.28 6.22
C ALA A 158 -13.93 -8.10 7.21
N GLY A 159 -14.58 -6.99 6.84
CA GLY A 159 -14.82 -5.83 7.71
C GLY A 159 -13.90 -4.63 7.47
N PHE A 160 -13.00 -4.67 6.49
CA PHE A 160 -12.13 -3.55 6.16
C PHE A 160 -12.88 -2.36 5.54
N SER A 161 -12.35 -1.17 5.75
CA SER A 161 -12.81 0.09 5.18
C SER A 161 -11.68 0.76 4.40
N PHE A 162 -12.00 1.65 3.47
CA PHE A 162 -11.05 2.29 2.54
C PHE A 162 -10.26 1.28 1.71
N VAL A 163 -10.92 0.24 1.25
CA VAL A 163 -10.37 -0.83 0.42
C VAL A 163 -11.18 -0.97 -0.88
N GLY A 164 -11.46 0.15 -1.55
CA GLY A 164 -12.08 0.16 -2.88
C GLY A 164 -11.17 -0.48 -3.94
N PRO A 165 -11.70 -0.88 -5.12
CA PRO A 165 -10.91 -1.55 -6.15
C PRO A 165 -9.66 -0.79 -6.57
N THR A 166 -9.75 0.53 -6.71
CA THR A 166 -8.60 1.39 -7.06
C THR A 166 -7.53 1.39 -5.96
N ILE A 167 -7.94 1.45 -4.68
CA ILE A 167 -7.02 1.35 -3.55
C ILE A 167 -6.37 -0.04 -3.49
N CYS A 168 -7.16 -1.10 -3.72
CA CYS A 168 -6.63 -2.46 -3.78
C CYS A 168 -5.64 -2.63 -4.93
N TYR A 169 -5.89 -2.01 -6.09
CA TYR A 169 -4.93 -2.08 -7.20
C TYR A 169 -3.62 -1.36 -6.87
N ALA A 170 -3.70 -0.15 -6.32
CA ALA A 170 -2.51 0.57 -5.84
C ALA A 170 -1.74 -0.25 -4.78
N PHE A 171 -2.46 -0.89 -3.86
CA PHE A 171 -1.86 -1.82 -2.90
C PHE A 171 -1.19 -3.02 -3.58
N MET A 172 -1.81 -3.62 -4.60
CA MET A 172 -1.20 -4.73 -5.35
C MET A 172 0.09 -4.31 -6.05
N GLN A 173 0.14 -3.10 -6.61
CA GLN A 173 1.34 -2.52 -7.20
C GLN A 173 2.43 -2.30 -6.13
N SER A 174 2.10 -1.64 -5.03
CA SER A 174 3.06 -1.30 -3.97
C SER A 174 3.57 -2.52 -3.19
N SER A 175 2.76 -3.59 -3.09
CA SER A 175 3.13 -4.85 -2.44
C SER A 175 3.82 -5.86 -3.35
N GLY A 176 4.02 -5.53 -4.63
CA GLY A 176 4.63 -6.41 -5.62
C GLY A 176 3.77 -7.61 -6.05
N MET A 177 2.48 -7.62 -5.73
CA MET A 177 1.52 -8.56 -6.32
C MET A 177 1.37 -8.34 -7.80
N VAL A 178 1.52 -7.08 -8.23
CA VAL A 178 1.57 -6.65 -9.61
C VAL A 178 2.86 -5.86 -9.82
N ASN A 179 3.60 -6.17 -10.87
CA ASN A 179 4.71 -5.37 -11.33
C ASN A 179 4.26 -4.55 -12.53
N ASP A 180 4.06 -3.26 -12.31
CA ASP A 180 3.61 -2.28 -13.29
C ASP A 180 4.71 -1.26 -13.65
N HIS A 181 5.98 -1.61 -13.41
CA HIS A 181 7.07 -0.85 -14.01
C HIS A 181 6.91 -0.86 -15.53
N LEU A 182 7.00 0.32 -16.15
CA LEU A 182 6.93 0.42 -17.61
C LEU A 182 8.06 -0.39 -18.24
N THR A 183 7.80 -0.97 -19.41
CA THR A 183 8.80 -1.77 -20.15
C THR A 183 10.11 -1.04 -20.43
N SER A 184 10.08 0.30 -20.41
CA SER A 184 11.27 1.14 -20.54
C SER A 184 11.97 1.44 -19.20
N CYS A 185 11.38 1.09 -18.06
CA CYS A 185 11.94 1.33 -16.74
C CYS A 185 13.01 0.28 -16.40
N PHE A 186 14.11 0.72 -15.78
CA PHE A 186 15.19 -0.20 -15.40
C PHE A 186 14.76 -1.26 -14.36
N LYS A 187 13.66 -1.04 -13.65
CA LYS A 187 13.09 -1.98 -12.67
C LYS A 187 12.13 -2.99 -13.30
N HIS A 188 11.79 -2.84 -14.58
CA HIS A 188 10.97 -3.84 -15.25
C HIS A 188 11.79 -5.14 -15.42
N PRO A 189 11.23 -6.34 -15.12
CA PRO A 189 11.97 -7.60 -15.13
C PRO A 189 12.72 -7.89 -16.44
N SER A 190 12.21 -7.44 -17.59
CA SER A 190 12.93 -7.59 -18.87
C SER A 190 14.22 -6.76 -18.99
N ASN A 191 14.45 -5.81 -18.10
CA ASN A 191 15.63 -4.94 -18.10
C ASN A 191 16.57 -5.21 -16.91
N SER A 192 16.19 -6.13 -16.01
CA SER A 192 17.08 -6.56 -14.93
C SER A 192 18.16 -7.46 -15.50
N PRO A 193 19.47 -7.25 -15.23
CA PRO A 193 20.48 -8.24 -15.53
C PRO A 193 20.19 -9.49 -14.68
N ASP A 194 20.31 -10.68 -15.30
CA ASP A 194 20.27 -12.00 -14.65
C ASP A 194 21.28 -12.11 -13.52
#